data_33d4eb62467f0247d5c1467f3c946bb3
#
_entry.id   33d4eb62467f0247d5c1467f3c946bb3
#
_cell.length_a   1.000
_cell.length_b   1.000
_cell.length_c   1.000
_cell.angle_alpha   90.00
_cell.angle_beta   90.00
_cell.angle_gamma   90.00
#
_symmetry.space_group_name_H-M   'P 1'
#
loop_
_entity.id
_entity.type
_entity.pdbx_description
1 polymer ?
#
loop_
_entity_poly.entity_id
_entity_poly.type
_entity_poly.pdbx_seq_one_letter_code
_entity_poly.pdbx_strand_id
1 'polypeptide(L)'
;KNGVDIGQSTVEEVQATYQFNDLTSFLAVYYPAMDVLQDEDDFHDLAAAYFERARANGVVRAECFFDPQAHTSRGIAIETVIRGYHRAVVEAREAGLSADLILCFLRDMSAESALETLQVALPYKDMFIGVGLDSDERDNPPTKFADVFALAREAGLHVTMHCDIDQIGSIDNIRAALTELGAERLDHGTNIVEDPELVAYACDHGIGLTSCPLSNSFVTEEMKGKEIIELTAAGVKVSLNSDDPAYFGGYIGDNYLAFAERFDRSRADLERIARNSIEIAWISEEEKAELLARVDRFVSEN
;
A
#
# COMPACT_ATOMS: atom_id res chain seq x y z
N LYS A 1 -19.72 -4.93 -18.42
CA LYS A 1 -20.23 -6.16 -17.82
C LYS A 1 -21.50 -5.85 -17.02
N ASN A 2 -21.46 -4.99 -16.02
CA ASN A 2 -22.56 -4.77 -15.06
C ASN A 2 -23.52 -3.63 -15.45
N GLY A 3 -23.28 -2.91 -16.55
CA GLY A 3 -24.13 -1.83 -17.02
C GLY A 3 -24.16 -0.60 -16.10
N VAL A 4 -23.17 -0.46 -15.24
CA VAL A 4 -23.02 0.71 -14.38
C VAL A 4 -22.49 1.87 -15.19
N ASP A 5 -23.22 2.99 -15.17
CA ASP A 5 -22.79 4.23 -15.83
C ASP A 5 -21.91 5.04 -14.87
N ILE A 6 -20.64 5.17 -15.21
CA ILE A 6 -19.67 6.00 -14.49
C ILE A 6 -19.36 7.33 -15.21
N GLY A 7 -20.18 7.65 -16.26
CA GLY A 7 -20.03 8.88 -17.04
C GLY A 7 -18.99 8.80 -18.17
N GLN A 8 -18.23 7.71 -18.28
CA GLN A 8 -17.23 7.47 -19.33
C GLN A 8 -17.58 6.19 -20.09
N SER A 9 -17.34 6.19 -21.40
CA SER A 9 -17.69 5.08 -22.30
C SER A 9 -16.48 4.34 -22.87
N THR A 10 -15.28 4.93 -22.76
CA THR A 10 -14.03 4.35 -23.26
C THR A 10 -12.93 4.45 -22.22
N VAL A 11 -11.86 3.65 -22.39
CA VAL A 11 -10.68 3.68 -21.53
C VAL A 11 -10.00 5.06 -21.60
N GLU A 12 -9.94 5.67 -22.78
CA GLU A 12 -9.35 6.99 -22.98
C GLU A 12 -10.14 8.08 -22.23
N GLU A 13 -11.48 7.99 -22.22
CA GLU A 13 -12.32 8.90 -21.45
C GLU A 13 -12.11 8.71 -19.93
N VAL A 14 -11.95 7.48 -19.44
CA VAL A 14 -11.61 7.20 -18.05
C VAL A 14 -10.25 7.80 -17.71
N GLN A 15 -9.22 7.54 -18.50
CA GLN A 15 -7.88 8.10 -18.30
C GLN A 15 -7.84 9.63 -18.34
N ALA A 16 -8.72 10.26 -19.15
CA ALA A 16 -8.82 11.71 -19.19
C ALA A 16 -9.34 12.34 -17.89
N THR A 17 -9.97 11.56 -17.01
CA THR A 17 -10.39 12.00 -15.67
C THR A 17 -9.24 12.02 -14.65
N TYR A 18 -8.09 11.41 -14.96
CA TYR A 18 -6.93 11.32 -14.07
C TYR A 18 -6.19 12.67 -13.98
N GLN A 19 -6.92 13.68 -13.51
CA GLN A 19 -6.42 15.04 -13.30
C GLN A 19 -6.65 15.44 -11.86
N PHE A 20 -5.68 15.18 -11.03
CA PHE A 20 -5.66 15.48 -9.62
C PHE A 20 -4.29 16.04 -9.22
N ASN A 21 -4.25 16.79 -8.13
CA ASN A 21 -3.05 17.47 -7.65
C ASN A 21 -2.88 17.41 -6.12
N ASP A 22 -3.76 16.68 -5.48
CA ASP A 22 -3.71 16.36 -4.06
C ASP A 22 -4.48 15.05 -3.79
N LEU A 23 -4.32 14.51 -2.59
CA LEU A 23 -4.99 13.26 -2.18
C LEU A 23 -6.51 13.34 -2.33
N THR A 24 -7.13 14.46 -1.95
CA THR A 24 -8.60 14.60 -2.00
C THR A 24 -9.14 14.57 -3.43
N SER A 25 -8.47 15.29 -4.34
CA SER A 25 -8.87 15.30 -5.76
C SER A 25 -8.64 13.94 -6.42
N PHE A 26 -7.61 13.18 -6.00
CA PHE A 26 -7.40 11.79 -6.40
C PHE A 26 -8.56 10.91 -5.94
N LEU A 27 -8.91 10.93 -4.67
CA LEU A 27 -9.98 10.11 -4.10
C LEU A 27 -11.35 10.41 -4.74
N ALA A 28 -11.59 11.67 -5.15
CA ALA A 28 -12.81 12.07 -5.86
C ALA A 28 -12.95 11.43 -7.26
N VAL A 29 -11.83 11.00 -7.86
CA VAL A 29 -11.81 10.23 -9.12
C VAL A 29 -11.84 8.73 -8.86
N TYR A 30 -11.11 8.29 -7.83
CA TYR A 30 -10.89 6.88 -7.50
C TYR A 30 -12.19 6.17 -7.06
N TYR A 31 -12.86 6.67 -6.01
CA TYR A 31 -14.01 5.97 -5.43
C TYR A 31 -15.20 5.81 -6.38
N PRO A 32 -15.60 6.81 -7.19
CA PRO A 32 -16.68 6.60 -8.15
C PRO A 32 -16.41 5.49 -9.19
N ALA A 33 -15.14 5.29 -9.55
CA ALA A 33 -14.76 4.22 -10.47
C ALA A 33 -14.97 2.83 -9.86
N MET A 34 -14.97 2.69 -8.53
CA MET A 34 -15.22 1.42 -7.84
C MET A 34 -16.66 0.94 -7.97
N ASP A 35 -17.60 1.79 -8.37
CA ASP A 35 -19.02 1.42 -8.53
C ASP A 35 -19.25 0.32 -9.56
N VAL A 36 -18.30 0.10 -10.47
CA VAL A 36 -18.38 -0.98 -11.46
C VAL A 36 -18.17 -2.38 -10.84
N LEU A 37 -17.57 -2.47 -9.66
CA LEU A 37 -17.32 -3.73 -8.97
C LEU A 37 -18.55 -4.14 -8.18
N GLN A 38 -19.21 -5.22 -8.61
CA GLN A 38 -20.52 -5.65 -8.11
C GLN A 38 -20.52 -7.08 -7.57
N ASP A 39 -19.73 -7.96 -8.16
CA ASP A 39 -19.70 -9.38 -7.84
C ASP A 39 -18.28 -9.89 -7.61
N GLU A 40 -18.15 -11.12 -7.11
CA GLU A 40 -16.86 -11.76 -6.81
C GLU A 40 -15.93 -11.81 -8.04
N ASP A 41 -16.46 -11.99 -9.23
CA ASP A 41 -15.68 -12.03 -10.46
C ASP A 41 -15.10 -10.66 -10.82
N ASP A 42 -15.78 -9.57 -10.47
CA ASP A 42 -15.24 -8.22 -10.71
C ASP A 42 -14.02 -7.94 -9.84
N PHE A 43 -14.08 -8.27 -8.56
CA PHE A 43 -12.94 -8.13 -7.63
C PHE A 43 -11.79 -9.04 -8.01
N HIS A 44 -12.08 -10.26 -8.42
CA HIS A 44 -11.10 -11.19 -8.94
C HIS A 44 -10.40 -10.63 -10.18
N ASP A 45 -11.16 -10.22 -11.20
CA ASP A 45 -10.63 -9.77 -12.48
C ASP A 45 -9.72 -8.54 -12.31
N LEU A 46 -10.09 -7.60 -11.41
CA LEU A 46 -9.28 -6.43 -11.07
C LEU A 46 -7.92 -6.84 -10.49
N ALA A 47 -7.93 -7.67 -9.46
CA ALA A 47 -6.70 -8.11 -8.80
C ALA A 47 -5.85 -9.00 -9.71
N ALA A 48 -6.45 -9.91 -10.48
CA ALA A 48 -5.75 -10.76 -11.42
C ALA A 48 -5.01 -9.94 -12.51
N ALA A 49 -5.66 -8.90 -13.03
CA ALA A 49 -5.04 -7.98 -13.98
C ALA A 49 -3.82 -7.25 -13.39
N TYR A 50 -3.91 -6.82 -12.11
CA TYR A 50 -2.78 -6.24 -11.40
C TYR A 50 -1.64 -7.25 -11.22
N PHE A 51 -1.93 -8.45 -10.71
CA PHE A 51 -0.90 -9.48 -10.46
C PHE A 51 -0.19 -9.92 -11.75
N GLU A 52 -0.91 -10.01 -12.87
CA GLU A 52 -0.29 -10.28 -14.17
C GLU A 52 0.76 -9.21 -14.54
N ARG A 53 0.39 -7.93 -14.39
CA ARG A 53 1.31 -6.82 -14.65
C ARG A 53 2.45 -6.73 -13.65
N ALA A 54 2.20 -6.95 -12.37
CA ALA A 54 3.23 -6.97 -11.34
C ALA A 54 4.28 -8.03 -11.66
N ARG A 55 3.84 -9.25 -12.01
CA ARG A 55 4.73 -10.36 -12.42
C ARG A 55 5.52 -10.01 -13.68
N ALA A 56 4.89 -9.40 -14.68
CA ALA A 56 5.57 -8.95 -15.90
C ALA A 56 6.64 -7.87 -15.62
N ASN A 57 6.48 -7.11 -14.54
CA ASN A 57 7.45 -6.12 -14.03
C ASN A 57 8.51 -6.73 -13.09
N GLY A 58 8.54 -8.06 -12.93
CA GLY A 58 9.55 -8.73 -12.10
C GLY A 58 9.26 -8.73 -10.61
N VAL A 59 8.05 -8.37 -10.18
CA VAL A 59 7.62 -8.48 -8.79
C VAL A 59 7.61 -9.94 -8.38
N VAL A 60 8.19 -10.23 -7.21
CA VAL A 60 8.27 -11.57 -6.63
C VAL A 60 7.43 -11.71 -5.37
N ARG A 61 7.12 -10.59 -4.73
CA ARG A 61 6.24 -10.46 -3.59
C ARG A 61 5.33 -9.24 -3.75
N ALA A 62 4.04 -9.41 -3.56
CA ALA A 62 3.05 -8.32 -3.55
C ALA A 62 2.18 -8.41 -2.29
N GLU A 63 2.00 -7.30 -1.61
CA GLU A 63 1.09 -7.11 -0.48
C GLU A 63 0.14 -5.99 -0.85
N CYS A 64 -1.11 -6.33 -1.13
CA CYS A 64 -2.06 -5.42 -1.75
C CYS A 64 -3.13 -4.98 -0.78
N PHE A 65 -3.36 -3.68 -0.71
CA PHE A 65 -4.45 -3.10 0.07
C PHE A 65 -5.78 -3.28 -0.64
N PHE A 66 -6.83 -3.40 0.15
CA PHE A 66 -8.21 -3.34 -0.33
C PHE A 66 -9.13 -2.77 0.74
N ASP A 67 -10.13 -2.01 0.31
CA ASP A 67 -11.02 -1.21 1.17
C ASP A 67 -12.45 -1.76 1.15
N PRO A 68 -12.80 -2.70 2.03
CA PRO A 68 -14.16 -3.26 2.00
C PRO A 68 -15.25 -2.22 2.17
N GLN A 69 -14.99 -1.16 2.94
CA GLN A 69 -15.97 -0.11 3.26
C GLN A 69 -16.41 0.66 2.01
N ALA A 70 -15.53 0.83 1.01
CA ALA A 70 -15.87 1.44 -0.27
C ALA A 70 -16.98 0.66 -1.01
N HIS A 71 -17.14 -0.62 -0.72
CA HIS A 71 -18.08 -1.53 -1.36
C HIS A 71 -19.28 -1.86 -0.47
N THR A 72 -19.04 -2.12 0.83
CA THR A 72 -20.12 -2.45 1.77
C THR A 72 -21.08 -1.28 1.97
N SER A 73 -20.60 -0.03 1.87
CA SER A 73 -21.44 1.18 1.87
C SER A 73 -22.47 1.20 0.73
N ARG A 74 -22.21 0.46 -0.36
CA ARG A 74 -23.11 0.31 -1.52
C ARG A 74 -23.96 -0.97 -1.44
N GLY A 75 -23.88 -1.73 -0.34
CA GLY A 75 -24.62 -2.98 -0.14
C GLY A 75 -23.95 -4.24 -0.67
N ILE A 76 -22.69 -4.18 -1.09
CA ILE A 76 -21.91 -5.38 -1.46
C ILE A 76 -21.50 -6.10 -0.18
N ALA A 77 -21.75 -7.41 -0.10
CA ALA A 77 -21.34 -8.18 1.07
C ALA A 77 -19.80 -8.23 1.19
N ILE A 78 -19.27 -8.04 2.40
CA ILE A 78 -17.82 -8.05 2.64
C ILE A 78 -17.18 -9.38 2.19
N GLU A 79 -17.89 -10.47 2.35
CA GLU A 79 -17.49 -11.78 1.88
C GLU A 79 -17.22 -11.82 0.37
N THR A 80 -18.07 -11.17 -0.43
CA THR A 80 -17.91 -11.05 -1.89
C THR A 80 -16.59 -10.36 -2.25
N VAL A 81 -16.27 -9.27 -1.55
CA VAL A 81 -15.05 -8.50 -1.76
C VAL A 81 -13.82 -9.36 -1.40
N ILE A 82 -13.79 -9.91 -0.19
CA ILE A 82 -12.65 -10.69 0.31
C ILE A 82 -12.41 -11.93 -0.57
N ARG A 83 -13.46 -12.68 -0.92
CA ARG A 83 -13.32 -13.90 -1.73
C ARG A 83 -12.85 -13.61 -3.14
N GLY A 84 -13.37 -12.56 -3.77
CA GLY A 84 -12.96 -12.18 -5.12
C GLY A 84 -11.48 -11.86 -5.18
N TYR A 85 -11.00 -10.98 -4.33
CA TYR A 85 -9.57 -10.64 -4.25
C TYR A 85 -8.70 -11.84 -3.86
N HIS A 86 -9.12 -12.62 -2.86
CA HIS A 86 -8.34 -13.80 -2.41
C HIS A 86 -8.24 -14.88 -3.49
N ARG A 87 -9.25 -15.08 -4.32
CA ARG A 87 -9.18 -16.01 -5.45
C ARG A 87 -8.04 -15.62 -6.41
N ALA A 88 -7.91 -14.34 -6.74
CA ALA A 88 -6.81 -13.85 -7.55
C ALA A 88 -5.44 -14.02 -6.86
N VAL A 89 -5.36 -13.86 -5.55
CA VAL A 89 -4.15 -14.16 -4.76
C VAL A 89 -3.74 -15.63 -4.90
N VAL A 90 -4.68 -16.56 -4.79
CA VAL A 90 -4.40 -17.98 -4.95
C VAL A 90 -3.84 -18.29 -6.34
N GLU A 91 -4.47 -17.76 -7.39
CA GLU A 91 -4.01 -17.92 -8.77
C GLU A 91 -2.63 -17.28 -9.00
N ALA A 92 -2.38 -16.10 -8.40
CA ALA A 92 -1.06 -15.44 -8.48
C ALA A 92 0.04 -16.30 -7.84
N ARG A 93 -0.24 -16.93 -6.69
CA ARG A 93 0.68 -17.85 -6.02
C ARG A 93 0.96 -19.10 -6.86
N GLU A 94 -0.05 -19.70 -7.48
CA GLU A 94 0.09 -20.81 -8.41
C GLU A 94 0.94 -20.42 -9.64
N ALA A 95 0.85 -19.15 -10.06
CA ALA A 95 1.68 -18.60 -11.15
C ALA A 95 3.09 -18.17 -10.70
N GLY A 96 3.47 -18.39 -9.44
CA GLY A 96 4.81 -18.13 -8.89
C GLY A 96 5.06 -16.73 -8.36
N LEU A 97 4.01 -15.93 -8.14
CA LEU A 97 4.07 -14.64 -7.44
C LEU A 97 3.60 -14.85 -5.99
N SER A 98 4.48 -14.66 -5.01
CA SER A 98 4.04 -14.56 -3.60
C SER A 98 3.16 -13.32 -3.45
N ALA A 99 1.92 -13.51 -2.99
CA ALA A 99 0.95 -12.41 -2.89
C ALA A 99 0.06 -12.58 -1.66
N ASP A 100 -0.30 -11.48 -1.03
CA ASP A 100 -1.24 -11.41 0.09
C ASP A 100 -2.05 -10.11 0.05
N LEU A 101 -3.13 -10.09 0.84
CA LEU A 101 -4.04 -8.95 1.01
C LEU A 101 -3.86 -8.29 2.37
N ILE A 102 -4.07 -6.99 2.41
CA ILE A 102 -4.15 -6.17 3.62
C ILE A 102 -5.50 -5.45 3.59
N LEU A 103 -6.33 -5.68 4.61
CA LEU A 103 -7.63 -5.04 4.73
C LEU A 103 -7.45 -3.65 5.32
N CYS A 104 -7.80 -2.61 4.56
CA CYS A 104 -7.69 -1.24 5.01
C CYS A 104 -9.03 -0.66 5.48
N PHE A 105 -8.93 0.29 6.41
CA PHE A 105 -10.07 1.06 6.91
C PHE A 105 -10.00 2.48 6.34
N LEU A 106 -11.13 2.96 5.84
CA LEU A 106 -11.26 4.32 5.34
C LEU A 106 -11.33 5.30 6.52
N ARG A 107 -10.29 6.10 6.70
CA ARG A 107 -10.14 6.96 7.90
C ARG A 107 -11.08 8.17 7.92
N ASP A 108 -11.66 8.53 6.79
CA ASP A 108 -12.73 9.51 6.68
C ASP A 108 -14.11 8.96 7.11
N MET A 109 -14.23 7.65 7.30
CA MET A 109 -15.37 7.01 7.93
C MET A 109 -15.23 6.98 9.46
N SER A 110 -16.26 6.53 10.18
CA SER A 110 -16.23 6.47 11.65
C SER A 110 -15.39 5.32 12.17
N ALA A 111 -14.83 5.46 13.37
CA ALA A 111 -14.10 4.38 14.06
C ALA A 111 -14.99 3.17 14.31
N GLU A 112 -16.29 3.38 14.60
CA GLU A 112 -17.28 2.32 14.77
C GLU A 112 -17.44 1.50 13.49
N SER A 113 -17.50 2.18 12.32
CA SER A 113 -17.57 1.51 11.02
C SER A 113 -16.32 0.64 10.75
N ALA A 114 -15.13 1.13 11.10
CA ALA A 114 -13.91 0.34 10.98
C ALA A 114 -13.94 -0.90 11.90
N LEU A 115 -14.38 -0.73 13.14
CA LEU A 115 -14.48 -1.83 14.11
C LEU A 115 -15.49 -2.88 13.65
N GLU A 116 -16.68 -2.47 13.20
CA GLU A 116 -17.70 -3.34 12.62
C GLU A 116 -17.18 -4.10 11.40
N THR A 117 -16.46 -3.40 10.52
CA THR A 117 -15.84 -4.00 9.31
C THR A 117 -14.88 -5.12 9.71
N LEU A 118 -13.98 -4.88 10.67
CA LEU A 118 -13.05 -5.92 11.12
C LEU A 118 -13.80 -7.09 11.77
N GLN A 119 -14.77 -6.84 12.64
CA GLN A 119 -15.54 -7.90 13.29
C GLN A 119 -16.22 -8.83 12.28
N VAL A 120 -16.79 -8.28 11.21
CA VAL A 120 -17.43 -9.07 10.13
C VAL A 120 -16.38 -9.75 9.24
N ALA A 121 -15.18 -9.18 9.09
CA ALA A 121 -14.09 -9.76 8.30
C ALA A 121 -13.32 -10.88 9.04
N LEU A 122 -13.29 -10.90 10.38
CA LEU A 122 -12.53 -11.88 11.16
C LEU A 122 -12.83 -13.35 10.85
N PRO A 123 -14.04 -13.79 10.47
CA PRO A 123 -14.27 -15.15 9.99
C PRO A 123 -13.48 -15.53 8.74
N TYR A 124 -12.97 -14.54 7.99
CA TYR A 124 -12.20 -14.71 6.77
C TYR A 124 -10.71 -14.33 6.95
N LYS A 125 -10.22 -14.20 8.19
CA LYS A 125 -8.88 -13.71 8.50
C LYS A 125 -7.74 -14.52 7.85
N ASP A 126 -7.98 -15.77 7.47
CA ASP A 126 -6.99 -16.58 6.75
C ASP A 126 -6.82 -16.16 5.27
N MET A 127 -7.63 -15.20 4.80
CA MET A 127 -7.59 -14.65 3.43
C MET A 127 -6.86 -13.32 3.32
N PHE A 128 -6.41 -12.73 4.45
CA PHE A 128 -5.59 -11.52 4.48
C PHE A 128 -4.61 -11.58 5.66
N ILE A 129 -3.47 -10.90 5.55
CA ILE A 129 -2.37 -11.04 6.53
C ILE A 129 -2.30 -9.89 7.51
N GLY A 130 -2.95 -8.79 7.22
CA GLY A 130 -2.87 -7.59 8.05
C GLY A 130 -4.01 -6.63 7.79
N VAL A 131 -3.96 -5.53 8.52
CA VAL A 131 -4.87 -4.39 8.38
C VAL A 131 -4.10 -3.11 8.14
N GLY A 132 -4.74 -2.16 7.46
CA GLY A 132 -4.21 -0.84 7.20
C GLY A 132 -5.20 0.28 7.53
N LEU A 133 -4.73 1.51 7.37
CA LEU A 133 -5.54 2.74 7.49
C LEU A 133 -5.16 3.65 6.33
N ASP A 134 -6.11 4.04 5.51
CA ASP A 134 -5.91 4.86 4.33
C ASP A 134 -7.04 5.88 4.10
N SER A 135 -7.20 6.40 2.88
CA SER A 135 -8.14 7.45 2.50
C SER A 135 -7.78 8.86 3.01
N ASP A 136 -8.74 9.77 3.16
CA ASP A 136 -8.45 11.19 3.46
C ASP A 136 -7.94 11.40 4.90
N GLU A 137 -6.68 11.77 5.00
CA GLU A 137 -5.98 11.96 6.28
C GLU A 137 -6.39 13.22 7.03
N ARG A 138 -6.89 14.24 6.33
CA ARG A 138 -7.22 15.54 6.91
C ARG A 138 -8.30 15.40 7.97
N ASP A 139 -7.98 15.91 9.17
CA ASP A 139 -8.86 15.85 10.35
C ASP A 139 -9.23 14.42 10.82
N ASN A 140 -8.49 13.40 10.32
CA ASN A 140 -8.69 12.00 10.65
C ASN A 140 -7.41 11.36 11.24
N PRO A 141 -6.98 11.75 12.45
CA PRO A 141 -5.77 11.22 13.05
C PRO A 141 -5.89 9.70 13.30
N PRO A 142 -4.79 8.94 13.21
CA PRO A 142 -4.83 7.49 13.39
C PRO A 142 -5.32 7.06 14.77
N THR A 143 -5.14 7.87 15.81
CA THR A 143 -5.62 7.60 17.18
C THR A 143 -7.14 7.42 17.27
N LYS A 144 -7.90 7.98 16.33
CA LYS A 144 -9.35 7.75 16.19
C LYS A 144 -9.68 6.26 16.09
N PHE A 145 -8.76 5.44 15.58
CA PHE A 145 -8.96 4.01 15.25
C PHE A 145 -8.27 3.06 16.25
N ALA A 146 -7.95 3.50 17.45
CA ALA A 146 -7.19 2.71 18.43
C ALA A 146 -7.85 1.36 18.75
N ASP A 147 -9.17 1.30 18.87
CA ASP A 147 -9.89 0.08 19.24
C ASP A 147 -9.83 -0.99 18.14
N VAL A 148 -9.96 -0.59 16.86
CA VAL A 148 -9.87 -1.56 15.75
C VAL A 148 -8.46 -2.12 15.59
N PHE A 149 -7.41 -1.30 15.78
CA PHE A 149 -6.04 -1.80 15.73
C PHE A 149 -5.68 -2.68 16.95
N ALA A 150 -6.25 -2.39 18.13
CA ALA A 150 -6.13 -3.30 19.27
C ALA A 150 -6.74 -4.67 18.95
N LEU A 151 -7.95 -4.70 18.42
CA LEU A 151 -8.63 -5.95 17.99
C LEU A 151 -7.84 -6.69 16.91
N ALA A 152 -7.27 -5.97 15.93
CA ALA A 152 -6.46 -6.57 14.87
C ALA A 152 -5.22 -7.28 15.43
N ARG A 153 -4.49 -6.63 16.34
CA ARG A 153 -3.33 -7.24 17.01
C ARG A 153 -3.71 -8.44 17.85
N GLU A 154 -4.83 -8.37 18.59
CA GLU A 154 -5.37 -9.53 19.34
C GLU A 154 -5.72 -10.71 18.43
N ALA A 155 -6.16 -10.43 17.20
CA ALA A 155 -6.45 -11.44 16.20
C ALA A 155 -5.18 -12.01 15.52
N GLY A 156 -3.99 -11.43 15.78
CA GLY A 156 -2.71 -11.83 15.22
C GLY A 156 -2.48 -11.28 13.79
N LEU A 157 -3.13 -10.20 13.43
CA LEU A 157 -2.95 -9.51 12.16
C LEU A 157 -1.83 -8.47 12.24
N HIS A 158 -1.06 -8.33 11.17
CA HIS A 158 -0.10 -7.25 11.01
C HIS A 158 -0.78 -5.89 10.87
N VAL A 159 -0.06 -4.81 11.18
CA VAL A 159 -0.59 -3.44 11.14
C VAL A 159 0.30 -2.54 10.31
N THR A 160 -0.26 -1.87 9.32
CA THR A 160 0.35 -0.76 8.59
C THR A 160 -0.56 0.46 8.59
N MET A 161 -0.03 1.63 8.29
CA MET A 161 -0.84 2.85 8.20
C MET A 161 -0.28 3.78 7.14
N HIS A 162 -1.16 4.29 6.30
CA HIS A 162 -0.86 5.43 5.45
C HIS A 162 -0.58 6.63 6.37
N CYS A 163 0.64 7.10 6.33
CA CYS A 163 1.10 8.22 7.14
C CYS A 163 1.57 9.34 6.25
N ASP A 164 0.98 10.36 6.53
CA ASP A 164 0.94 11.72 6.08
C ASP A 164 2.09 12.15 5.21
N ILE A 165 1.74 12.54 4.03
CA ILE A 165 2.59 13.37 3.21
C ILE A 165 2.04 14.80 3.29
N ASP A 166 2.85 15.69 3.87
CA ASP A 166 2.59 17.14 3.93
C ASP A 166 1.30 17.55 4.66
N GLN A 167 0.90 16.77 5.68
CA GLN A 167 -0.23 17.09 6.55
C GLN A 167 0.22 17.86 7.81
N ILE A 168 -0.64 18.75 8.30
CA ILE A 168 -0.42 19.40 9.59
C ILE A 168 -0.51 18.34 10.70
N GLY A 169 0.52 18.27 11.55
CA GLY A 169 0.59 17.26 12.62
C GLY A 169 1.08 15.88 12.17
N SER A 170 1.63 15.78 10.99
CA SER A 170 2.18 14.53 10.42
C SER A 170 3.08 13.78 11.40
N ILE A 171 4.02 14.47 12.05
CA ILE A 171 4.96 13.85 13.00
C ILE A 171 4.24 13.28 14.22
N ASP A 172 3.24 13.97 14.76
CA ASP A 172 2.46 13.47 15.88
C ASP A 172 1.64 12.24 15.48
N ASN A 173 1.06 12.24 14.28
CA ASN A 173 0.34 11.10 13.73
C ASN A 173 1.26 9.89 13.51
N ILE A 174 2.45 10.10 12.93
CA ILE A 174 3.45 9.04 12.75
C ILE A 174 3.88 8.48 14.12
N ARG A 175 4.15 9.35 15.08
CA ARG A 175 4.50 8.95 16.45
C ARG A 175 3.42 8.08 17.06
N ALA A 176 2.16 8.50 16.99
CA ALA A 176 1.03 7.74 17.51
C ALA A 176 0.86 6.39 16.79
N ALA A 177 0.98 6.36 15.46
CA ALA A 177 0.93 5.12 14.68
C ALA A 177 1.95 4.09 15.18
N LEU A 178 3.20 4.52 15.40
CA LEU A 178 4.29 3.64 15.81
C LEU A 178 4.24 3.25 17.29
N THR A 179 4.00 4.23 18.19
CA THR A 179 4.21 4.01 19.63
C THR A 179 2.93 3.65 20.38
N GLU A 180 1.77 4.00 19.87
CA GLU A 180 0.47 3.76 20.51
C GLU A 180 -0.35 2.67 19.80
N LEU A 181 -0.37 2.72 18.47
CA LEU A 181 -1.22 1.84 17.66
C LEU A 181 -0.51 0.57 17.20
N GLY A 182 0.84 0.55 17.28
CA GLY A 182 1.65 -0.64 16.99
C GLY A 182 1.79 -0.94 15.52
N ALA A 183 1.89 0.10 14.68
CA ALA A 183 2.22 -0.07 13.29
C ALA A 183 3.62 -0.68 13.14
N GLU A 184 3.72 -1.73 12.34
CA GLU A 184 4.96 -2.44 12.01
C GLU A 184 5.60 -1.88 10.74
N ARG A 185 4.83 -1.09 9.99
CA ARG A 185 5.21 -0.46 8.74
C ARG A 185 4.40 0.83 8.56
N LEU A 186 4.99 1.80 7.88
CA LEU A 186 4.31 3.03 7.47
C LEU A 186 4.24 3.09 5.95
N ASP A 187 3.07 3.39 5.43
CA ASP A 187 2.90 3.62 4.01
C ASP A 187 3.15 5.10 3.73
N HIS A 188 3.98 5.39 2.72
CA HIS A 188 4.74 6.62 2.52
C HIS A 188 5.67 6.93 3.71
N GLY A 189 5.23 7.61 4.74
CA GLY A 189 5.95 7.83 6.00
C GLY A 189 7.22 8.69 5.89
N THR A 190 7.50 9.31 4.75
CA THR A 190 8.77 10.00 4.49
C THR A 190 8.99 11.23 5.35
N ASN A 191 7.93 11.84 5.88
CA ASN A 191 8.04 12.99 6.78
C ASN A 191 8.70 12.66 8.12
N ILE A 192 8.86 11.38 8.46
CA ILE A 192 9.63 10.93 9.64
C ILE A 192 11.05 11.53 9.67
N VAL A 193 11.61 11.90 8.51
CA VAL A 193 12.93 12.55 8.38
C VAL A 193 13.04 13.84 9.21
N GLU A 194 11.93 14.50 9.48
CA GLU A 194 11.88 15.74 10.28
C GLU A 194 12.09 15.51 11.78
N ASP A 195 11.97 14.25 12.24
CA ASP A 195 12.14 13.88 13.66
C ASP A 195 13.22 12.82 13.83
N PRO A 196 14.44 13.22 14.25
CA PRO A 196 15.55 12.26 14.44
C PRO A 196 15.27 11.17 15.49
N GLU A 197 14.39 11.42 16.47
CA GLU A 197 14.02 10.40 17.48
C GLU A 197 13.12 9.32 16.83
N LEU A 198 12.21 9.71 15.96
CA LEU A 198 11.39 8.76 15.20
C LEU A 198 12.21 8.00 14.16
N VAL A 199 13.20 8.64 13.52
CA VAL A 199 14.14 7.94 12.63
C VAL A 199 14.91 6.88 13.40
N ALA A 200 15.45 7.23 14.58
CA ALA A 200 16.14 6.26 15.44
C ALA A 200 15.20 5.12 15.88
N TYR A 201 13.98 5.46 16.29
CA TYR A 201 12.95 4.47 16.64
C TYR A 201 12.68 3.49 15.50
N ALA A 202 12.51 3.98 14.27
CA ALA A 202 12.26 3.14 13.10
C ALA A 202 13.45 2.18 12.83
N CYS A 203 14.69 2.67 12.95
CA CYS A 203 15.87 1.82 12.82
C CYS A 203 15.93 0.73 13.90
N ASP A 204 15.75 1.12 15.17
CA ASP A 204 15.88 0.22 16.33
C ASP A 204 14.79 -0.87 16.35
N HIS A 205 13.61 -0.57 15.83
CA HIS A 205 12.47 -1.50 15.79
C HIS A 205 12.25 -2.16 14.43
N GLY A 206 13.10 -1.86 13.43
CA GLY A 206 13.01 -2.45 12.12
C GLY A 206 11.76 -2.03 11.32
N ILE A 207 11.21 -0.84 11.63
CA ILE A 207 10.05 -0.29 10.92
C ILE A 207 10.41 -0.04 9.46
N GLY A 208 9.59 -0.55 8.55
CA GLY A 208 9.71 -0.31 7.13
C GLY A 208 8.86 0.86 6.63
N LEU A 209 9.31 1.52 5.56
CA LEU A 209 8.54 2.53 4.86
C LEU A 209 8.26 2.09 3.42
N THR A 210 7.01 2.18 2.97
CA THR A 210 6.60 1.87 1.59
C THR A 210 6.41 3.16 0.80
N SER A 211 7.50 3.73 0.30
CA SER A 211 7.47 5.01 -0.41
C SER A 211 7.09 4.84 -1.87
N CYS A 212 6.29 5.78 -2.40
CA CYS A 212 5.67 5.71 -3.72
C CYS A 212 6.05 6.96 -4.56
N PRO A 213 7.25 7.00 -5.19
CA PRO A 213 7.75 8.22 -5.82
C PRO A 213 6.85 8.83 -6.89
N LEU A 214 6.29 8.00 -7.79
CA LEU A 214 5.40 8.51 -8.83
C LEU A 214 4.10 9.05 -8.23
N SER A 215 3.45 8.30 -7.33
CA SER A 215 2.26 8.77 -6.62
C SER A 215 2.52 10.09 -5.89
N ASN A 216 3.62 10.16 -5.13
CA ASN A 216 4.02 11.38 -4.43
C ASN A 216 4.10 12.58 -5.38
N SER A 217 4.60 12.40 -6.60
CA SER A 217 4.72 13.50 -7.57
C SER A 217 3.39 14.05 -8.08
N PHE A 218 2.28 13.33 -7.87
CA PHE A 218 0.93 13.78 -8.20
C PHE A 218 0.19 14.42 -7.03
N VAL A 219 0.45 13.94 -5.81
CA VAL A 219 -0.28 14.40 -4.60
C VAL A 219 0.52 15.39 -3.77
N THR A 220 1.83 15.52 -4.05
CA THR A 220 2.74 16.54 -3.51
C THR A 220 3.50 17.21 -4.65
N GLU A 221 4.32 18.23 -4.37
CA GLU A 221 5.11 18.91 -5.41
C GLU A 221 6.33 18.09 -5.87
N GLU A 222 6.76 17.09 -5.11
CA GLU A 222 7.98 16.31 -5.38
C GLU A 222 7.78 14.80 -5.11
N MET A 223 8.69 13.97 -5.67
CA MET A 223 8.70 12.51 -5.46
C MET A 223 9.11 12.07 -4.03
N LYS A 224 9.37 13.00 -3.12
CA LYS A 224 9.98 12.74 -1.79
C LYS A 224 11.31 11.98 -1.86
N GLY A 225 12.03 12.14 -2.96
CA GLY A 225 13.25 11.37 -3.20
C GLY A 225 14.42 11.77 -2.33
N LYS A 226 14.49 13.02 -1.87
CA LYS A 226 15.53 13.45 -0.93
C LYS A 226 15.34 12.80 0.42
N GLU A 227 14.11 12.76 0.89
CA GLU A 227 13.70 12.11 2.13
C GLU A 227 13.99 10.59 2.08
N ILE A 228 13.63 9.94 0.97
CA ILE A 228 13.94 8.52 0.74
C ILE A 228 15.44 8.25 0.83
N ILE A 229 16.27 9.10 0.20
CA ILE A 229 17.72 8.96 0.22
C ILE A 229 18.29 9.16 1.63
N GLU A 230 17.85 10.20 2.32
CA GLU A 230 18.29 10.52 3.68
C GLU A 230 17.91 9.41 4.67
N LEU A 231 16.68 8.95 4.64
CA LEU A 231 16.17 7.86 5.49
C LEU A 231 16.91 6.55 5.22
N THR A 232 17.12 6.20 3.94
CA THR A 232 17.90 5.01 3.57
C THR A 232 19.36 5.12 4.04
N ALA A 233 19.96 6.30 3.97
CA ALA A 233 21.31 6.54 4.47
C ALA A 233 21.39 6.47 6.00
N ALA A 234 20.35 6.89 6.70
CA ALA A 234 20.22 6.77 8.16
C ALA A 234 20.00 5.31 8.64
N GLY A 235 19.68 4.37 7.73
CA GLY A 235 19.47 2.96 8.03
C GLY A 235 18.00 2.53 8.13
N VAL A 236 17.05 3.42 7.86
CA VAL A 236 15.64 3.07 7.75
C VAL A 236 15.43 2.20 6.51
N LYS A 237 14.64 1.15 6.65
CA LYS A 237 14.31 0.24 5.55
C LYS A 237 13.21 0.83 4.66
N VAL A 238 13.61 1.65 3.69
CA VAL A 238 12.68 2.22 2.71
C VAL A 238 12.62 1.33 1.48
N SER A 239 11.42 1.00 1.02
CA SER A 239 11.14 0.36 -0.27
C SER A 239 10.51 1.36 -1.25
N LEU A 240 10.64 1.09 -2.56
CA LEU A 240 9.85 1.77 -3.58
C LEU A 240 8.65 0.90 -3.93
N ASN A 241 7.50 1.55 -4.08
CA ASN A 241 6.21 0.91 -4.34
C ASN A 241 5.45 1.68 -5.44
N SER A 242 4.47 1.03 -6.03
CA SER A 242 3.74 1.60 -7.17
C SER A 242 2.48 2.36 -6.77
N ASP A 243 2.00 2.15 -5.52
CA ASP A 243 0.71 2.69 -5.08
C ASP A 243 -0.40 2.24 -6.03
N ASP A 244 -1.21 3.15 -6.57
CA ASP A 244 -2.23 2.91 -7.58
C ASP A 244 -1.67 3.12 -9.01
N PRO A 245 -0.95 2.12 -9.58
CA PRO A 245 -0.13 2.33 -10.78
C PRO A 245 -0.91 2.71 -12.03
N ALA A 246 -2.18 2.33 -12.10
CA ALA A 246 -3.05 2.69 -13.21
C ALA A 246 -3.39 4.18 -13.22
N TYR A 247 -3.44 4.81 -12.04
CA TYR A 247 -3.76 6.23 -11.86
C TYR A 247 -2.52 7.11 -11.90
N PHE A 248 -1.42 6.66 -11.31
CA PHE A 248 -0.18 7.44 -11.19
C PHE A 248 0.82 7.20 -12.33
N GLY A 249 0.37 6.55 -13.41
CA GLY A 249 1.09 6.50 -14.68
C GLY A 249 2.33 5.60 -14.70
N GLY A 250 2.52 4.69 -13.72
CA GLY A 250 3.67 3.79 -13.73
C GLY A 250 3.59 2.65 -12.72
N TYR A 251 3.99 1.47 -13.15
CA TYR A 251 4.15 0.29 -12.30
C TYR A 251 5.49 0.33 -11.56
N ILE A 252 5.85 -0.75 -10.87
CA ILE A 252 7.04 -0.75 -10.02
C ILE A 252 8.33 -0.46 -10.78
N GLY A 253 8.50 -0.99 -12.00
CA GLY A 253 9.67 -0.73 -12.85
C GLY A 253 9.80 0.76 -13.19
N ASP A 254 8.68 1.42 -13.48
CA ASP A 254 8.65 2.85 -13.79
C ASP A 254 9.03 3.70 -12.58
N ASN A 255 8.59 3.31 -11.37
CA ASN A 255 8.97 3.97 -10.11
C ASN A 255 10.50 3.89 -9.87
N TYR A 256 11.10 2.71 -10.07
CA TYR A 256 12.56 2.55 -9.94
C TYR A 256 13.31 3.38 -10.97
N LEU A 257 12.87 3.40 -12.23
CA LEU A 257 13.50 4.17 -13.29
C LEU A 257 13.37 5.68 -13.06
N ALA A 258 12.18 6.17 -12.78
CA ALA A 258 11.93 7.59 -12.52
C ALA A 258 12.72 8.08 -11.30
N PHE A 259 12.78 7.30 -10.22
CA PHE A 259 13.58 7.63 -9.04
C PHE A 259 15.08 7.66 -9.37
N ALA A 260 15.59 6.65 -10.09
CA ALA A 260 16.99 6.57 -10.47
C ALA A 260 17.41 7.75 -11.35
N GLU A 261 16.63 8.07 -12.37
CA GLU A 261 16.91 9.16 -13.31
C GLU A 261 16.82 10.53 -12.63
N ARG A 262 15.79 10.75 -11.80
CA ARG A 262 15.55 12.05 -11.17
C ARG A 262 16.57 12.39 -10.10
N PHE A 263 17.11 11.40 -9.38
CA PHE A 263 18.00 11.59 -8.24
C PHE A 263 19.41 11.02 -8.44
N ASP A 264 19.78 10.65 -9.68
CA ASP A 264 21.09 10.10 -10.04
C ASP A 264 21.49 8.92 -9.13
N ARG A 265 20.59 7.93 -9.02
CA ARG A 265 20.82 6.76 -8.16
C ARG A 265 21.57 5.67 -8.88
N SER A 266 22.59 5.16 -8.19
CA SER A 266 23.38 4.04 -8.69
C SER A 266 22.59 2.73 -8.63
N ARG A 267 23.05 1.74 -9.37
CA ARG A 267 22.55 0.38 -9.27
C ARG A 267 22.61 -0.17 -7.83
N ALA A 268 23.67 0.14 -7.09
CA ALA A 268 23.82 -0.30 -5.71
C ALA A 268 22.80 0.34 -4.77
N ASP A 269 22.38 1.60 -5.05
CA ASP A 269 21.29 2.24 -4.30
C ASP A 269 19.97 1.53 -4.57
N LEU A 270 19.66 1.22 -5.82
CA LEU A 270 18.43 0.50 -6.20
C LEU A 270 18.42 -0.93 -5.65
N GLU A 271 19.57 -1.63 -5.67
CA GLU A 271 19.71 -2.94 -5.05
C GLU A 271 19.40 -2.90 -3.55
N ARG A 272 19.93 -1.92 -2.83
CA ARG A 272 19.65 -1.74 -1.40
C ARG A 272 18.15 -1.58 -1.16
N ILE A 273 17.49 -0.73 -1.94
CA ILE A 273 16.04 -0.51 -1.83
C ILE A 273 15.25 -1.78 -2.14
N ALA A 274 15.67 -2.55 -3.15
CA ALA A 274 15.04 -3.83 -3.46
C ALA A 274 15.23 -4.87 -2.33
N ARG A 275 16.38 -4.89 -1.67
CA ARG A 275 16.60 -5.73 -0.48
C ARG A 275 15.73 -5.29 0.69
N ASN A 276 15.64 -3.98 0.94
CA ASN A 276 14.75 -3.44 1.96
C ASN A 276 13.31 -3.91 1.75
N SER A 277 12.79 -3.91 0.50
CA SER A 277 11.41 -4.36 0.22
C SER A 277 11.16 -5.81 0.64
N ILE A 278 12.16 -6.68 0.50
CA ILE A 278 12.08 -8.08 0.94
C ILE A 278 12.15 -8.16 2.48
N GLU A 279 13.04 -7.38 3.10
CA GLU A 279 13.23 -7.41 4.54
C GLU A 279 12.02 -6.91 5.34
N ILE A 280 11.27 -5.93 4.80
CA ILE A 280 10.05 -5.40 5.43
C ILE A 280 8.77 -6.15 5.04
N ALA A 281 8.85 -7.11 4.12
CA ALA A 281 7.70 -7.92 3.73
C ALA A 281 7.25 -8.83 4.87
N TRP A 282 5.96 -9.05 4.98
CA TRP A 282 5.34 -9.93 5.98
C TRP A 282 5.30 -11.38 5.46
N ILE A 283 6.47 -11.97 5.37
CA ILE A 283 6.71 -13.35 4.95
C ILE A 283 7.65 -14.04 5.93
N SER A 284 7.78 -15.37 5.83
CA SER A 284 8.69 -16.13 6.66
C SER A 284 10.16 -15.76 6.42
N GLU A 285 11.01 -15.90 7.44
CA GLU A 285 12.45 -15.69 7.29
C GLU A 285 13.09 -16.62 6.25
N GLU A 286 12.52 -17.81 6.05
CA GLU A 286 12.95 -18.74 4.99
C GLU A 286 12.66 -18.14 3.60
N GLU A 287 11.45 -17.61 3.39
CA GLU A 287 11.07 -16.97 2.12
C GLU A 287 11.90 -15.69 1.89
N LYS A 288 12.13 -14.86 2.91
CA LYS A 288 13.04 -13.71 2.80
C LYS A 288 14.43 -14.14 2.33
N ALA A 289 14.98 -15.17 2.94
CA ALA A 289 16.32 -15.68 2.57
C ALA A 289 16.35 -16.17 1.12
N GLU A 290 15.31 -16.86 0.65
CA GLU A 290 15.20 -17.29 -0.75
C GLU A 290 15.14 -16.12 -1.72
N LEU A 291 14.34 -15.10 -1.41
CA LEU A 291 14.21 -13.91 -2.26
C LEU A 291 15.50 -13.08 -2.27
N LEU A 292 16.15 -12.89 -1.13
CA LEU A 292 17.46 -12.23 -1.06
C LEU A 292 18.53 -12.99 -1.87
N ALA A 293 18.54 -14.33 -1.82
CA ALA A 293 19.44 -15.13 -2.65
C ALA A 293 19.18 -14.99 -4.15
N ARG A 294 17.93 -14.69 -4.57
CA ARG A 294 17.63 -14.35 -5.98
C ARG A 294 18.24 -13.01 -6.37
N VAL A 295 18.19 -12.01 -5.48
CA VAL A 295 18.86 -10.71 -5.70
C VAL A 295 20.38 -10.92 -5.83
N ASP A 296 21.00 -11.71 -4.94
CA ASP A 296 22.44 -12.02 -4.99
C ASP A 296 22.86 -12.65 -6.33
N ARG A 297 22.09 -13.62 -6.79
CA ARG A 297 22.34 -14.24 -8.11
C ARG A 297 22.25 -13.21 -9.24
N PHE A 298 21.17 -12.42 -9.27
CA PHE A 298 21.00 -11.40 -10.29
C PHE A 298 22.15 -10.40 -10.32
N VAL A 299 22.60 -9.93 -9.15
CA VAL A 299 23.72 -8.99 -9.01
C VAL A 299 25.04 -9.59 -9.46
N SER A 300 25.27 -10.89 -9.15
CA SER A 300 26.51 -11.57 -9.53
C SER A 300 26.61 -11.89 -11.03
N GLU A 301 25.48 -12.02 -11.71
CA GLU A 301 25.41 -12.40 -13.14
C GLU A 301 25.39 -11.18 -14.08
N ASN A 302 25.20 -10.00 -13.57
CA ASN A 302 25.05 -8.76 -14.32
C ASN A 302 25.90 -7.61 -13.78
#